data_d76ae4f12e5b6de165f4235362ebe724
#
_entry.id   d76ae4f12e5b6de165f4235362ebe724
#
_cell.length_a   1.000
_cell.length_b   1.000
_cell.length_c   1.000
_cell.angle_alpha   90.00
_cell.angle_beta   90.00
_cell.angle_gamma   90.00
#
_symmetry.space_group_name_H-M   'P 1'
#
loop_
_entity.id
_entity.type
_entity.pdbx_description
1 polymer ?
#
loop_
_entity_poly.entity_id
_entity_poly.type
_entity_poly.pdbx_seq_one_letter_code
_entity_poly.pdbx_strand_id
1 'polypeptide(L)'
;MFLADDGHEGDISIPAILISLSDGNKIINYYEKYKNNKDEIKNIRFEIKFDIENKNNIIDFDIWYTPDIEKVYTFLIDFDKYFKVLDDKIKLGIHFITYPHFAYDPNSYTPKEDCLGSGLYCIRPGKLGITDGSLIVLESIKQKCLFDWGIKNEKKDIFLKFMKLFYDNCILKEDSFTQVCSNDAIYNSGTNIDDINKCIYDSFIGTSNEKQQAQYQKIFKNKILDEELETRKKYMINRIPSITINGRLYFGSWKPKFIFEALCAALINKPEACYAEGEFQREVRGFSSIGTFIIIIIVIFINIIFFMVCKDYIKRKVFERIKSIDIDTRIDKVVNSYVALKESKDGP
;
A
#
# COMPACT_ATOMS: atom_id res chain seq x y z
N MET A 1 -28.91 9.37 -14.42
CA MET A 1 -28.86 8.66 -13.12
C MET A 1 -27.43 8.78 -12.63
N PHE A 2 -27.18 9.45 -11.53
CA PHE A 2 -25.84 9.52 -10.92
C PHE A 2 -25.79 8.43 -9.87
N LEU A 3 -24.85 7.50 -10.00
CA LEU A 3 -24.51 6.57 -8.93
C LEU A 3 -23.60 7.34 -7.96
N ALA A 4 -24.05 7.52 -6.73
CA ALA A 4 -23.21 8.08 -5.67
C ALA A 4 -22.29 6.99 -5.14
N ASP A 5 -21.02 7.35 -4.98
CA ASP A 5 -20.03 6.52 -4.30
C ASP A 5 -20.14 6.75 -2.80
N ASP A 6 -20.18 5.66 -2.04
CA ASP A 6 -20.23 5.67 -0.57
C ASP A 6 -18.83 5.70 0.08
N GLY A 7 -17.76 5.79 -0.73
CA GLY A 7 -16.37 5.80 -0.27
C GLY A 7 -15.74 4.43 -0.06
N HIS A 8 -16.45 3.34 -0.35
CA HIS A 8 -15.96 1.96 -0.21
C HIS A 8 -15.44 1.35 -1.52
N GLU A 9 -15.24 2.13 -2.58
CA GLU A 9 -14.76 1.65 -3.89
C GLU A 9 -13.47 0.82 -3.78
N GLY A 10 -12.58 1.15 -2.83
CA GLY A 10 -11.29 0.49 -2.66
C GLY A 10 -11.38 -1.00 -2.31
N ASP A 11 -12.51 -1.45 -1.79
CA ASP A 11 -12.72 -2.82 -1.33
C ASP A 11 -13.45 -3.70 -2.35
N ILE A 12 -13.99 -3.08 -3.42
CA ILE A 12 -14.70 -3.79 -4.47
C ILE A 12 -13.68 -4.31 -5.50
N SER A 13 -13.50 -5.62 -5.53
CA SER A 13 -12.61 -6.30 -6.50
C SER A 13 -13.34 -6.79 -7.76
N ILE A 14 -14.65 -6.66 -7.81
CA ILE A 14 -15.49 -7.11 -8.94
C ILE A 14 -15.82 -5.89 -9.80
N PRO A 15 -15.54 -5.92 -11.11
CA PRO A 15 -15.96 -4.85 -12.01
C PRO A 15 -17.48 -4.69 -11.99
N ALA A 16 -17.97 -3.47 -11.77
CA ALA A 16 -19.39 -3.14 -11.83
C ALA A 16 -19.66 -2.32 -13.09
N ILE A 17 -20.67 -2.72 -13.85
CA ILE A 17 -21.15 -2.01 -15.04
C ILE A 17 -22.63 -1.79 -14.96
N LEU A 18 -23.09 -0.66 -15.43
CA LEU A 18 -24.52 -0.39 -15.61
C LEU A 18 -24.93 -0.85 -17.01
N ILE A 19 -25.90 -1.75 -17.07
CA ILE A 19 -26.49 -2.26 -18.32
C ILE A 19 -27.95 -1.82 -18.44
N SER A 20 -28.50 -1.88 -19.65
CA SER A 20 -29.92 -1.60 -19.83
C SER A 20 -30.79 -2.61 -19.08
N LEU A 21 -31.96 -2.19 -18.61
CA LEU A 21 -32.93 -3.09 -17.99
C LEU A 21 -33.30 -4.26 -18.91
N SER A 22 -33.42 -4.00 -20.22
CA SER A 22 -33.71 -5.03 -21.22
C SER A 22 -32.63 -6.11 -21.27
N ASP A 23 -31.35 -5.70 -21.24
CA ASP A 23 -30.23 -6.64 -21.32
C ASP A 23 -30.05 -7.38 -19.99
N GLY A 24 -30.25 -6.69 -18.87
CA GLY A 24 -30.28 -7.31 -17.54
C GLY A 24 -31.32 -8.42 -17.47
N ASN A 25 -32.55 -8.15 -17.94
CA ASN A 25 -33.62 -9.14 -17.96
C ASN A 25 -33.31 -10.35 -18.87
N LYS A 26 -32.61 -10.15 -20.01
CA LYS A 26 -32.15 -11.28 -20.85
C LYS A 26 -31.19 -12.20 -20.08
N ILE A 27 -30.23 -11.61 -19.35
CA ILE A 27 -29.25 -12.36 -18.54
C ILE A 27 -29.97 -13.14 -17.44
N ILE A 28 -30.86 -12.47 -16.68
CA ILE A 28 -31.62 -13.11 -15.60
C ILE A 28 -32.47 -14.24 -16.12
N ASN A 29 -33.23 -14.02 -17.19
CA ASN A 29 -34.09 -15.05 -17.81
C ASN A 29 -33.29 -16.26 -18.31
N TYR A 30 -32.09 -16.01 -18.89
CA TYR A 30 -31.21 -17.10 -19.31
C TYR A 30 -30.72 -17.90 -18.10
N TYR A 31 -30.25 -17.22 -17.05
CA TYR A 31 -29.82 -17.87 -15.82
C TYR A 31 -30.93 -18.70 -15.19
N GLU A 32 -32.14 -18.14 -15.02
CA GLU A 32 -33.29 -18.83 -14.44
C GLU A 32 -33.69 -20.08 -15.23
N LYS A 33 -33.61 -20.00 -16.58
CA LYS A 33 -33.92 -21.13 -17.46
C LYS A 33 -32.92 -22.28 -17.30
N TYR A 34 -31.66 -21.99 -17.06
CA TYR A 34 -30.57 -22.98 -17.06
C TYR A 34 -29.92 -23.22 -15.69
N LYS A 35 -30.40 -22.59 -14.61
CA LYS A 35 -29.77 -22.69 -13.27
C LYS A 35 -29.58 -24.11 -12.74
N ASN A 36 -30.40 -25.07 -13.17
CA ASN A 36 -30.30 -26.48 -12.81
C ASN A 36 -29.40 -27.29 -13.75
N ASN A 37 -28.94 -26.72 -14.87
CA ASN A 37 -28.03 -27.35 -15.80
C ASN A 37 -26.62 -26.75 -15.63
N LYS A 38 -25.78 -27.42 -14.82
CA LYS A 38 -24.44 -26.94 -14.49
C LYS A 38 -23.51 -26.78 -15.70
N ASP A 39 -23.72 -27.58 -16.75
CA ASP A 39 -22.87 -27.54 -17.93
C ASP A 39 -23.21 -26.34 -18.82
N GLU A 40 -24.48 -26.00 -18.94
CA GLU A 40 -24.92 -24.77 -19.62
C GLU A 40 -24.47 -23.50 -18.89
N ILE A 41 -24.58 -23.47 -17.56
CA ILE A 41 -24.14 -22.30 -16.76
C ILE A 41 -22.62 -22.10 -16.85
N LYS A 42 -21.82 -23.16 -16.86
CA LYS A 42 -20.36 -23.06 -17.01
C LYS A 42 -19.94 -22.45 -18.36
N ASN A 43 -20.77 -22.52 -19.37
CA ASN A 43 -20.51 -21.97 -20.70
C ASN A 43 -20.87 -20.48 -20.83
N ILE A 44 -21.54 -19.91 -19.81
CA ILE A 44 -21.83 -18.46 -19.80
C ILE A 44 -20.53 -17.72 -19.48
N ARG A 45 -20.04 -16.92 -20.43
CA ARG A 45 -18.91 -16.02 -20.22
C ARG A 45 -19.38 -14.58 -20.40
N PHE A 46 -19.01 -13.75 -19.44
CA PHE A 46 -19.12 -12.30 -19.55
C PHE A 46 -17.74 -11.74 -19.78
N GLU A 47 -17.56 -10.98 -20.84
CA GLU A 47 -16.32 -10.29 -21.15
C GLU A 47 -16.60 -8.78 -21.08
N ILE A 48 -15.89 -8.09 -20.20
CA ILE A 48 -15.89 -6.63 -20.14
C ILE A 48 -14.63 -6.17 -20.86
N LYS A 49 -14.82 -5.56 -22.03
CA LYS A 49 -13.72 -5.04 -22.86
C LYS A 49 -13.60 -3.54 -22.66
N PHE A 50 -12.50 -3.11 -22.08
CA PHE A 50 -12.17 -1.69 -21.95
C PHE A 50 -11.26 -1.31 -23.12
N ASP A 51 -11.78 -0.52 -24.05
CA ASP A 51 -10.95 0.09 -25.08
C ASP A 51 -10.23 1.30 -24.49
N ILE A 52 -8.91 1.14 -24.30
CA ILE A 52 -8.05 2.25 -23.85
C ILE A 52 -7.67 3.01 -25.12
N GLU A 53 -8.36 4.13 -25.34
CA GLU A 53 -8.19 4.95 -26.55
C GLU A 53 -6.84 5.67 -26.62
N ASN A 54 -6.21 5.96 -25.48
CA ASN A 54 -4.98 6.76 -25.39
C ASN A 54 -3.76 5.90 -25.00
N LYS A 55 -3.47 4.86 -25.80
CA LYS A 55 -2.24 4.08 -25.61
C LYS A 55 -1.04 4.86 -26.13
N ASN A 56 0.04 4.87 -25.36
CA ASN A 56 1.30 5.52 -25.67
C ASN A 56 2.50 4.60 -25.44
N ASN A 57 3.64 4.94 -26.01
CA ASN A 57 4.91 4.24 -25.74
C ASN A 57 5.49 4.62 -24.37
N ILE A 58 5.18 5.84 -23.91
CA ILE A 58 5.50 6.36 -22.58
C ILE A 58 4.19 6.85 -21.98
N ILE A 59 3.89 6.43 -20.76
CA ILE A 59 2.67 6.76 -20.05
C ILE A 59 2.88 7.99 -19.17
N ASP A 60 2.06 9.02 -19.35
CA ASP A 60 1.92 10.07 -18.35
C ASP A 60 1.11 9.51 -17.17
N PHE A 61 1.77 9.36 -16.02
CA PHE A 61 1.20 8.82 -14.80
C PHE A 61 1.25 9.89 -13.71
N ASP A 62 0.11 10.55 -13.46
CA ASP A 62 0.03 11.68 -12.55
C ASP A 62 -0.73 11.31 -11.28
N ILE A 63 -0.21 11.77 -10.15
CA ILE A 63 -0.81 11.61 -8.82
C ILE A 63 -1.18 12.97 -8.27
N TRP A 64 -2.46 13.12 -7.91
CA TRP A 64 -3.08 14.37 -7.44
C TRP A 64 -3.43 14.23 -5.96
N TYR A 65 -2.86 15.03 -5.10
CA TYR A 65 -3.08 14.89 -3.66
C TYR A 65 -2.78 16.16 -2.87
N THR A 66 -2.99 16.08 -1.55
CA THR A 66 -2.48 17.03 -0.56
C THR A 66 -1.53 16.30 0.39
N PRO A 67 -0.46 16.95 0.88
CA PRO A 67 0.57 16.31 1.71
C PRO A 67 0.12 15.69 3.03
N ASP A 68 -1.10 15.93 3.46
CA ASP A 68 -1.71 15.33 4.66
C ASP A 68 -2.42 14.00 4.40
N ILE A 69 -2.39 13.46 3.16
CA ILE A 69 -3.07 12.22 2.81
C ILE A 69 -2.11 11.03 2.91
N GLU A 70 -2.20 10.29 4.00
CA GLU A 70 -1.38 9.11 4.29
C GLU A 70 -1.40 8.05 3.17
N LYS A 71 -2.56 7.79 2.58
CA LYS A 71 -2.76 6.79 1.51
C LYS A 71 -1.80 6.97 0.33
N VAL A 72 -1.38 8.19 0.01
CA VAL A 72 -0.49 8.45 -1.12
C VAL A 72 0.94 8.00 -0.81
N TYR A 73 1.40 8.22 0.42
CA TYR A 73 2.73 7.79 0.85
C TYR A 73 2.85 6.27 0.85
N THR A 74 1.90 5.59 1.47
CA THR A 74 1.86 4.11 1.50
C THR A 74 1.81 3.54 0.09
N PHE A 75 0.98 4.13 -0.79
CA PHE A 75 0.92 3.74 -2.19
C PHE A 75 2.26 3.92 -2.91
N LEU A 76 2.90 5.09 -2.82
CA LEU A 76 4.17 5.35 -3.52
C LEU A 76 5.30 4.45 -3.04
N ILE A 77 5.38 4.19 -1.73
CA ILE A 77 6.35 3.27 -1.13
C ILE A 77 6.16 1.84 -1.67
N ASP A 78 4.91 1.36 -1.68
CA ASP A 78 4.59 0.02 -2.16
C ASP A 78 4.72 -0.10 -3.68
N PHE A 79 4.58 1.02 -4.42
CA PHE A 79 4.67 1.06 -5.87
C PHE A 79 6.11 1.19 -6.39
N ASP A 80 7.10 1.49 -5.56
CA ASP A 80 8.51 1.69 -5.95
C ASP A 80 9.08 0.55 -6.82
N LYS A 81 8.76 -0.68 -6.48
CA LYS A 81 9.16 -1.87 -7.26
C LYS A 81 8.61 -1.86 -8.69
N TYR A 82 7.41 -1.34 -8.90
CA TYR A 82 6.79 -1.24 -10.22
C TYR A 82 7.39 -0.08 -11.03
N PHE A 83 7.77 1.02 -10.37
CA PHE A 83 8.54 2.09 -11.03
C PHE A 83 9.84 1.56 -11.62
N LYS A 84 10.59 0.73 -10.89
CA LYS A 84 11.84 0.12 -11.37
C LYS A 84 11.64 -0.79 -12.57
N VAL A 85 10.53 -1.47 -12.62
CA VAL A 85 10.20 -2.41 -13.72
C VAL A 85 9.71 -1.67 -14.98
N LEU A 86 8.97 -0.59 -14.79
CA LEU A 86 8.43 0.21 -15.89
C LEU A 86 9.40 1.29 -16.37
N ASP A 87 10.35 1.71 -15.53
CA ASP A 87 11.45 2.66 -15.74
C ASP A 87 11.14 3.76 -16.79
N ASP A 88 11.68 3.63 -18.00
CA ASP A 88 11.54 4.60 -19.11
C ASP A 88 10.13 4.61 -19.75
N LYS A 89 9.27 3.68 -19.38
CA LYS A 89 7.89 3.58 -19.90
C LYS A 89 6.90 4.47 -19.15
N ILE A 90 7.31 5.05 -18.02
CA ILE A 90 6.46 5.92 -17.22
C ILE A 90 7.12 7.28 -17.02
N LYS A 91 6.35 8.33 -17.25
CA LYS A 91 6.65 9.69 -16.81
C LYS A 91 5.75 9.99 -15.61
N LEU A 92 6.34 9.93 -14.40
CA LEU A 92 5.63 10.30 -13.18
C LEU A 92 5.42 11.82 -13.14
N GLY A 93 4.18 12.23 -12.84
CA GLY A 93 3.81 13.60 -12.51
C GLY A 93 3.26 13.65 -11.08
N ILE A 94 3.66 14.68 -10.34
CA ILE A 94 3.17 14.95 -9.00
C ILE A 94 2.46 16.29 -8.99
N HIS A 95 1.19 16.27 -8.58
CA HIS A 95 0.31 17.44 -8.60
C HIS A 95 -0.35 17.66 -7.25
N PHE A 96 -0.51 18.92 -6.89
CA PHE A 96 -1.07 19.34 -5.62
C PHE A 96 -2.39 20.07 -5.82
N ILE A 97 -3.34 19.79 -4.94
CA ILE A 97 -4.67 20.35 -5.02
C ILE A 97 -4.86 21.38 -3.91
N THR A 98 -5.12 22.59 -4.31
CA THR A 98 -5.55 23.68 -3.42
C THR A 98 -6.88 24.26 -3.89
N TYR A 99 -7.55 24.97 -3.03
CA TYR A 99 -8.82 25.63 -3.30
C TYR A 99 -8.75 27.09 -2.90
N PRO A 100 -9.37 28.01 -3.65
CA PRO A 100 -9.53 29.38 -3.17
C PRO A 100 -10.51 29.42 -1.99
N HIS A 101 -10.31 30.33 -1.07
CA HIS A 101 -11.09 30.49 0.16
C HIS A 101 -12.62 30.48 -0.08
N PHE A 102 -13.10 31.10 -1.14
CA PHE A 102 -14.53 31.17 -1.45
C PHE A 102 -15.12 29.88 -2.05
N ALA A 103 -14.30 28.91 -2.41
CA ALA A 103 -14.76 27.62 -2.97
C ALA A 103 -15.17 26.60 -1.90
N TYR A 104 -14.91 26.90 -0.64
CA TYR A 104 -15.41 26.08 0.47
C TYR A 104 -16.89 26.42 0.74
N ASP A 105 -17.65 25.40 1.18
CA ASP A 105 -19.04 25.58 1.60
C ASP A 105 -19.15 26.78 2.55
N PRO A 106 -20.08 27.73 2.31
CA PRO A 106 -20.30 28.88 3.18
C PRO A 106 -20.55 28.52 4.66
N ASN A 107 -21.05 27.29 4.90
CA ASN A 107 -21.27 26.75 6.26
C ASN A 107 -20.03 26.05 6.83
N SER A 108 -18.97 25.89 6.06
CA SER A 108 -17.72 25.24 6.42
C SER A 108 -16.59 26.26 6.31
N TYR A 109 -16.54 27.18 7.26
CA TYR A 109 -15.53 28.23 7.32
C TYR A 109 -14.13 27.63 7.40
N THR A 110 -13.33 27.84 6.35
CA THR A 110 -11.89 27.62 6.39
C THR A 110 -11.25 28.94 6.79
N PRO A 111 -10.59 29.05 7.96
CA PRO A 111 -9.94 30.28 8.36
C PRO A 111 -8.99 30.77 7.26
N LYS A 112 -8.95 32.08 7.05
CA LYS A 112 -8.02 32.69 6.06
C LYS A 112 -6.57 32.42 6.44
N GLU A 113 -6.31 32.14 7.70
CA GLU A 113 -5.04 31.72 8.27
C GLU A 113 -4.54 30.41 7.69
N ASP A 114 -5.46 29.48 7.31
CA ASP A 114 -5.15 28.19 6.68
C ASP A 114 -4.73 28.33 5.20
N CYS A 115 -4.63 29.54 4.69
CA CYS A 115 -4.37 29.80 3.28
C CYS A 115 -3.02 30.52 3.07
N LEU A 116 -2.48 30.36 1.84
CA LEU A 116 -1.44 31.22 1.28
C LEU A 116 -2.02 32.15 0.22
N GLY A 117 -1.24 33.16 -0.24
CA GLY A 117 -1.60 34.04 -1.32
C GLY A 117 -2.88 34.83 -1.06
N SER A 118 -3.07 35.39 0.14
CA SER A 118 -4.28 36.15 0.53
C SER A 118 -5.60 35.37 0.36
N GLY A 119 -5.57 34.06 0.57
CA GLY A 119 -6.77 33.21 0.45
C GLY A 119 -6.96 32.58 -0.94
N LEU A 120 -5.95 32.63 -1.80
CA LEU A 120 -6.02 31.99 -3.12
C LEU A 120 -5.77 30.49 -3.05
N TYR A 121 -4.93 30.04 -2.12
CA TYR A 121 -4.51 28.65 -2.00
C TYR A 121 -4.76 28.14 -0.59
N CYS A 122 -5.84 27.41 -0.40
CA CYS A 122 -6.25 26.87 0.89
C CYS A 122 -6.34 25.36 0.83
N ILE A 123 -5.98 24.73 1.94
CA ILE A 123 -6.23 23.29 2.18
C ILE A 123 -6.86 23.22 3.57
N ARG A 124 -7.99 22.53 3.67
CA ARG A 124 -8.59 22.24 4.97
C ARG A 124 -7.82 21.08 5.61
N PRO A 125 -7.26 21.26 6.81
CA PRO A 125 -6.54 20.18 7.48
C PRO A 125 -7.41 18.93 7.65
N GLY A 126 -6.81 17.77 7.37
CA GLY A 126 -7.46 16.47 7.52
C GLY A 126 -7.38 15.93 8.96
N LYS A 127 -7.30 14.60 9.09
CA LYS A 127 -7.37 13.88 10.39
C LYS A 127 -6.03 13.75 11.13
N LEU A 128 -4.91 14.22 10.58
CA LEU A 128 -3.57 14.00 11.13
C LEU A 128 -3.17 14.94 12.31
N GLY A 129 -4.13 15.56 12.99
CA GLY A 129 -3.83 16.53 14.06
C GLY A 129 -3.24 17.86 13.54
N ILE A 130 -3.13 18.07 12.23
CA ILE A 130 -2.64 19.29 11.64
C ILE A 130 -3.71 20.36 11.81
N THR A 131 -3.35 21.45 12.48
CA THR A 131 -4.28 22.56 12.81
C THR A 131 -4.17 23.74 11.85
N ASP A 132 -3.11 23.81 11.02
CA ASP A 132 -2.84 24.93 10.11
C ASP A 132 -2.73 24.43 8.66
N GLY A 133 -3.76 24.69 7.87
CA GLY A 133 -3.82 24.32 6.45
C GLY A 133 -2.74 24.98 5.59
N SER A 134 -2.26 26.16 5.99
CA SER A 134 -1.18 26.86 5.26
C SER A 134 0.15 26.09 5.31
N LEU A 135 0.38 25.28 6.36
CA LEU A 135 1.54 24.40 6.41
C LEU A 135 1.46 23.31 5.35
N ILE A 136 0.26 22.76 5.12
CA ILE A 136 0.03 21.75 4.09
C ILE A 136 0.24 22.35 2.69
N VAL A 137 -0.25 23.59 2.47
CA VAL A 137 -0.03 24.30 1.19
C VAL A 137 1.47 24.56 0.97
N LEU A 138 2.20 24.99 2.00
CA LEU A 138 3.63 25.21 1.91
C LEU A 138 4.41 23.92 1.65
N GLU A 139 3.99 22.82 2.29
CA GLU A 139 4.55 21.50 2.04
C GLU A 139 4.30 21.03 0.59
N SER A 140 3.13 21.36 0.01
CA SER A 140 2.85 21.09 -1.42
C SER A 140 3.87 21.76 -2.35
N ILE A 141 4.18 23.05 -2.11
CA ILE A 141 5.20 23.78 -2.87
C ILE A 141 6.57 23.12 -2.69
N LYS A 142 6.92 22.75 -1.46
CA LYS A 142 8.20 22.14 -1.12
C LYS A 142 8.38 20.78 -1.81
N GLN A 143 7.37 19.93 -1.77
CA GLN A 143 7.39 18.62 -2.43
C GLN A 143 7.46 18.77 -3.96
N LYS A 144 6.78 19.76 -4.53
CA LYS A 144 6.89 20.06 -5.96
C LYS A 144 8.31 20.52 -6.34
N CYS A 145 8.89 21.43 -5.56
CA CYS A 145 10.26 21.87 -5.76
C CYS A 145 11.27 20.72 -5.67
N LEU A 146 11.09 19.79 -4.72
CA LEU A 146 11.95 18.61 -4.59
C LEU A 146 11.79 17.65 -5.78
N PHE A 147 10.56 17.40 -6.21
CA PHE A 147 10.27 16.55 -7.35
C PHE A 147 10.92 17.11 -8.63
N ASP A 148 10.71 18.38 -8.92
CA ASP A 148 11.25 19.06 -10.10
C ASP A 148 12.80 19.14 -10.04
N TRP A 149 13.35 19.34 -8.84
CA TRP A 149 14.81 19.29 -8.63
C TRP A 149 15.36 17.89 -8.94
N GLY A 150 14.68 16.84 -8.50
CA GLY A 150 15.05 15.44 -8.79
C GLY A 150 15.07 15.14 -10.29
N ILE A 151 14.04 15.59 -11.01
CA ILE A 151 13.97 15.45 -12.48
C ILE A 151 15.11 16.20 -13.16
N LYS A 152 15.31 17.47 -12.77
CA LYS A 152 16.33 18.34 -13.37
C LYS A 152 17.75 17.81 -13.17
N ASN A 153 18.02 17.12 -12.06
CA ASN A 153 19.33 16.57 -11.71
C ASN A 153 19.46 15.07 -12.02
N GLU A 154 18.51 14.48 -12.77
CA GLU A 154 18.48 13.06 -13.16
C GLU A 154 18.49 12.09 -11.95
N LYS A 155 17.97 12.55 -10.81
CA LYS A 155 17.89 11.79 -9.55
C LYS A 155 16.44 11.39 -9.27
N LYS A 156 15.88 10.54 -10.12
CA LYS A 156 14.45 10.13 -10.08
C LYS A 156 14.02 9.45 -8.76
N ASP A 157 14.96 8.81 -8.08
CA ASP A 157 14.72 8.07 -6.83
C ASP A 157 14.62 8.97 -5.58
N ILE A 158 15.16 10.20 -5.67
CA ILE A 158 15.21 11.12 -4.52
C ILE A 158 13.80 11.43 -3.97
N PHE A 159 12.85 11.67 -4.86
CA PHE A 159 11.50 11.98 -4.43
C PHE A 159 10.86 10.81 -3.67
N LEU A 160 11.00 9.58 -4.17
CA LEU A 160 10.47 8.39 -3.50
C LEU A 160 11.17 8.12 -2.16
N LYS A 161 12.48 8.36 -2.10
CA LYS A 161 13.24 8.27 -0.85
C LYS A 161 12.76 9.31 0.17
N PHE A 162 12.54 10.55 -0.27
CA PHE A 162 11.94 11.58 0.57
C PHE A 162 10.55 11.17 1.06
N MET A 163 9.66 10.69 0.17
CA MET A 163 8.30 10.29 0.52
C MET A 163 8.29 9.24 1.63
N LYS A 164 9.21 8.28 1.59
CA LYS A 164 9.37 7.28 2.65
C LYS A 164 9.84 7.92 3.96
N LEU A 165 10.88 8.75 3.93
CA LEU A 165 11.42 9.41 5.13
C LEU A 165 10.39 10.35 5.76
N PHE A 166 9.65 11.09 4.95
CA PHE A 166 8.61 11.99 5.41
C PHE A 166 7.42 11.21 6.02
N TYR A 167 7.03 10.11 5.41
CA TYR A 167 6.01 9.23 5.95
C TYR A 167 6.40 8.69 7.33
N ASP A 168 7.58 8.07 7.43
CA ASP A 168 8.05 7.41 8.66
C ASP A 168 8.26 8.39 9.82
N ASN A 169 8.65 9.65 9.53
CA ASN A 169 9.03 10.61 10.57
C ASN A 169 8.02 11.72 10.79
N CYS A 170 7.30 12.16 9.75
CA CYS A 170 6.46 13.36 9.83
C CYS A 170 4.96 13.07 9.70
N ILE A 171 4.56 11.91 9.18
CA ILE A 171 3.16 11.52 9.05
C ILE A 171 2.74 10.53 10.14
N LEU A 172 3.51 9.45 10.34
CA LEU A 172 3.17 8.40 11.32
C LEU A 172 3.26 8.82 12.77
N LYS A 173 4.03 9.85 13.06
CA LYS A 173 4.21 10.36 14.44
C LYS A 173 3.25 11.51 14.69
N GLU A 174 2.50 11.43 15.76
CA GLU A 174 1.58 12.48 16.18
C GLU A 174 2.33 13.82 16.35
N ASP A 175 1.71 14.92 15.95
CA ASP A 175 2.24 16.29 16.00
C ASP A 175 3.59 16.52 15.30
N SER A 176 4.02 15.63 14.43
CA SER A 176 5.32 15.72 13.75
C SER A 176 5.26 16.38 12.36
N PHE A 177 4.08 16.72 11.84
CA PHE A 177 3.93 17.42 10.58
C PHE A 177 4.40 18.88 10.71
N THR A 178 5.72 19.08 10.64
CA THR A 178 6.37 20.36 10.81
C THR A 178 7.35 20.66 9.69
N GLN A 179 7.67 21.96 9.51
CA GLN A 179 8.69 22.38 8.54
C GLN A 179 10.08 21.81 8.88
N VAL A 180 10.39 21.63 10.16
CA VAL A 180 11.67 21.06 10.61
C VAL A 180 11.75 19.59 10.20
N CYS A 181 10.71 18.80 10.48
CA CYS A 181 10.67 17.40 10.08
C CYS A 181 10.79 17.23 8.56
N SER A 182 10.07 18.05 7.79
CA SER A 182 10.15 18.03 6.34
C SER A 182 11.56 18.37 5.82
N ASN A 183 12.22 19.37 6.40
CA ASN A 183 13.60 19.75 6.05
C ASN A 183 14.59 18.61 6.34
N ASP A 184 14.44 17.94 7.49
CA ASP A 184 15.26 16.77 7.84
C ASP A 184 15.04 15.60 6.87
N ALA A 185 13.80 15.37 6.44
CA ALA A 185 13.50 14.35 5.44
C ALA A 185 14.14 14.68 4.07
N ILE A 186 14.12 15.94 3.65
CA ILE A 186 14.80 16.41 2.43
C ILE A 186 16.32 16.21 2.54
N TYR A 187 16.93 16.66 3.63
CA TYR A 187 18.36 16.50 3.85
C TYR A 187 18.78 15.03 3.83
N ASN A 188 18.05 14.17 4.55
CA ASN A 188 18.31 12.73 4.60
C ASN A 188 17.99 11.99 3.28
N SER A 189 17.20 12.60 2.39
CA SER A 189 17.00 12.07 1.03
C SER A 189 18.27 12.23 0.16
N GLY A 190 19.16 13.14 0.53
CA GLY A 190 20.39 13.47 -0.20
C GLY A 190 20.27 14.72 -1.08
N THR A 191 19.33 15.61 -0.74
CA THR A 191 19.09 16.87 -1.43
C THR A 191 19.60 18.04 -0.60
N ASN A 192 20.19 19.04 -1.25
CA ASN A 192 20.54 20.29 -0.58
C ASN A 192 19.25 21.09 -0.30
N ILE A 193 19.00 21.35 0.97
CA ILE A 193 17.83 22.11 1.40
C ILE A 193 17.80 23.55 0.86
N ASP A 194 18.98 24.16 0.63
CA ASP A 194 19.08 25.52 0.11
C ASP A 194 18.54 25.63 -1.33
N ASP A 195 18.76 24.60 -2.16
CA ASP A 195 18.21 24.54 -3.52
C ASP A 195 16.67 24.52 -3.49
N ILE A 196 16.10 23.76 -2.54
CA ILE A 196 14.65 23.66 -2.37
C ILE A 196 14.08 24.98 -1.82
N ASN A 197 14.71 25.56 -0.80
CA ASN A 197 14.32 26.87 -0.25
C ASN A 197 14.37 27.97 -1.30
N LYS A 198 15.38 27.94 -2.17
CA LYS A 198 15.48 28.87 -3.29
C LYS A 198 14.33 28.67 -4.28
N CYS A 199 13.99 27.44 -4.63
CA CYS A 199 12.85 27.14 -5.51
C CYS A 199 11.56 27.66 -4.89
N ILE A 200 11.30 27.41 -3.60
CA ILE A 200 10.14 27.90 -2.87
C ILE A 200 10.10 29.45 -2.93
N TYR A 201 11.19 30.10 -2.59
CA TYR A 201 11.30 31.55 -2.61
C TYR A 201 11.05 32.13 -4.01
N ASP A 202 11.64 31.57 -5.05
CA ASP A 202 11.52 32.00 -6.44
C ASP A 202 10.11 31.75 -7.02
N SER A 203 9.36 30.80 -6.46
CA SER A 203 7.99 30.50 -6.90
C SER A 203 6.98 31.59 -6.52
N PHE A 204 7.24 32.37 -5.46
CA PHE A 204 6.37 33.49 -5.08
C PHE A 204 6.59 34.71 -5.97
N ILE A 205 5.50 35.34 -6.38
CA ILE A 205 5.50 36.52 -7.26
C ILE A 205 5.70 37.78 -6.40
N GLY A 206 6.84 38.43 -6.56
CA GLY A 206 7.19 39.64 -5.82
C GLY A 206 8.66 39.98 -5.99
N THR A 207 9.03 41.22 -5.76
CA THR A 207 10.42 41.67 -5.76
C THR A 207 11.16 41.15 -4.53
N SER A 208 12.50 41.10 -4.57
CA SER A 208 13.29 40.66 -3.42
C SER A 208 13.03 41.50 -2.16
N ASN A 209 12.81 42.81 -2.32
CA ASN A 209 12.51 43.71 -1.19
C ASN A 209 11.13 43.43 -0.57
N GLU A 210 10.11 43.15 -1.41
CA GLU A 210 8.77 42.77 -0.92
C GLU A 210 8.76 41.46 -0.17
N LYS A 211 9.54 40.48 -0.68
CA LYS A 211 9.68 39.14 -0.04
C LYS A 211 10.50 39.14 1.25
N GLN A 212 11.17 40.25 1.59
CA GLN A 212 11.81 40.42 2.91
C GLN A 212 10.80 40.70 4.03
N GLN A 213 9.55 41.05 3.67
CA GLN A 213 8.52 41.25 4.68
C GLN A 213 8.16 39.92 5.38
N ALA A 214 7.91 40.01 6.67
CA ALA A 214 7.37 38.86 7.40
C ALA A 214 6.07 38.37 6.76
N GLN A 215 5.94 37.05 6.63
CA GLN A 215 4.75 36.41 6.08
C GLN A 215 4.48 36.70 4.58
N TYR A 216 5.51 36.99 3.77
CA TYR A 216 5.34 37.21 2.33
C TYR A 216 4.54 36.07 1.65
N GLN A 217 4.70 34.83 2.11
CA GLN A 217 3.98 33.65 1.63
C GLN A 217 2.46 33.73 1.81
N LYS A 218 2.02 34.37 2.90
CA LYS A 218 0.58 34.59 3.16
C LYS A 218 -0.05 35.60 2.19
N ILE A 219 0.74 36.49 1.59
CA ILE A 219 0.28 37.63 0.81
C ILE A 219 0.43 37.40 -0.69
N PHE A 220 1.58 36.92 -1.14
CA PHE A 220 1.92 36.87 -2.56
C PHE A 220 1.42 35.61 -3.25
N LYS A 221 1.06 35.78 -4.54
CA LYS A 221 0.74 34.65 -5.42
C LYS A 221 1.95 33.75 -5.62
N ASN A 222 1.68 32.48 -5.90
CA ASN A 222 2.68 31.45 -6.13
C ASN A 222 2.51 30.85 -7.52
N LYS A 223 3.57 30.88 -8.34
CA LYS A 223 3.55 30.38 -9.73
C LYS A 223 3.25 28.88 -9.80
N ILE A 224 3.86 28.08 -8.91
CA ILE A 224 3.65 26.63 -8.88
C ILE A 224 2.18 26.33 -8.61
N LEU A 225 1.58 26.96 -7.60
CA LEU A 225 0.19 26.73 -7.26
C LEU A 225 -0.78 27.26 -8.33
N ASP A 226 -0.46 28.38 -9.02
CA ASP A 226 -1.25 28.84 -10.15
C ASP A 226 -1.24 27.82 -11.31
N GLU A 227 -0.06 27.26 -11.63
CA GLU A 227 0.07 26.21 -12.65
C GLU A 227 -0.69 24.94 -12.26
N GLU A 228 -0.64 24.54 -11.00
CA GLU A 228 -1.40 23.38 -10.49
C GLU A 228 -2.92 23.61 -10.58
N LEU A 229 -3.40 24.82 -10.27
CA LEU A 229 -4.82 25.17 -10.42
C LEU A 229 -5.29 25.11 -11.87
N GLU A 230 -4.51 25.61 -12.81
CA GLU A 230 -4.83 25.55 -14.25
C GLU A 230 -4.78 24.09 -14.77
N THR A 231 -3.77 23.34 -14.37
CA THR A 231 -3.62 21.94 -14.76
C THR A 231 -4.77 21.10 -14.20
N ARG A 232 -5.16 21.33 -12.96
CA ARG A 232 -6.32 20.72 -12.33
C ARG A 232 -7.62 20.98 -13.11
N LYS A 233 -7.84 22.22 -13.53
CA LYS A 233 -9.03 22.59 -14.35
C LYS A 233 -9.02 21.85 -15.69
N LYS A 234 -7.85 21.80 -16.34
CA LYS A 234 -7.67 21.11 -17.63
C LYS A 234 -8.05 19.62 -17.54
N TYR A 235 -7.63 18.94 -16.49
CA TYR A 235 -7.90 17.50 -16.28
C TYR A 235 -9.20 17.24 -15.50
N MET A 236 -9.96 18.29 -15.14
CA MET A 236 -11.24 18.22 -14.41
C MET A 236 -11.12 17.39 -13.10
N ILE A 237 -10.01 17.54 -12.37
CA ILE A 237 -9.77 16.81 -11.12
C ILE A 237 -10.64 17.41 -10.01
N ASN A 238 -11.56 16.61 -9.49
CA ASN A 238 -12.52 17.00 -8.46
C ASN A 238 -12.48 16.15 -7.19
N ARG A 239 -11.63 15.11 -7.17
CA ARG A 239 -11.45 14.20 -6.04
C ARG A 239 -10.00 14.20 -5.56
N ILE A 240 -9.79 13.94 -4.26
CA ILE A 240 -8.50 13.82 -3.60
C ILE A 240 -8.48 12.55 -2.74
N PRO A 241 -7.45 11.72 -2.84
CA PRO A 241 -6.43 11.69 -3.87
C PRO A 241 -6.97 11.12 -5.19
N SER A 242 -6.33 11.48 -6.30
CA SER A 242 -6.68 10.97 -7.64
C SER A 242 -5.44 10.54 -8.40
N ILE A 243 -5.64 9.66 -9.38
CA ILE A 243 -4.62 9.23 -10.34
C ILE A 243 -5.15 9.52 -11.74
N THR A 244 -4.28 10.04 -12.61
CA THR A 244 -4.55 10.09 -14.06
C THR A 244 -3.52 9.27 -14.81
N ILE A 245 -3.99 8.58 -15.86
CA ILE A 245 -3.17 7.80 -16.79
C ILE A 245 -3.43 8.37 -18.18
N ASN A 246 -2.38 8.90 -18.82
CA ASN A 246 -2.49 9.61 -20.10
C ASN A 246 -3.60 10.70 -20.07
N GLY A 247 -3.68 11.44 -18.98
CA GLY A 247 -4.63 12.52 -18.76
C GLY A 247 -6.08 12.10 -18.48
N ARG A 248 -6.36 10.79 -18.32
CA ARG A 248 -7.67 10.27 -17.94
C ARG A 248 -7.71 9.83 -16.49
N LEU A 249 -8.78 10.16 -15.78
CA LEU A 249 -8.97 9.79 -14.39
C LEU A 249 -9.07 8.26 -14.26
N TYR A 250 -8.30 7.71 -13.31
CA TYR A 250 -8.36 6.32 -12.92
C TYR A 250 -9.34 6.14 -11.76
N PHE A 251 -10.34 5.30 -11.96
CA PHE A 251 -11.39 5.03 -10.96
C PHE A 251 -11.25 3.66 -10.28
N GLY A 252 -10.14 2.95 -10.53
CA GLY A 252 -9.90 1.65 -9.94
C GLY A 252 -9.30 1.70 -8.54
N SER A 253 -9.06 0.51 -7.99
CA SER A 253 -8.42 0.35 -6.68
C SER A 253 -7.00 0.90 -6.66
N TRP A 254 -6.63 1.57 -5.56
CA TRP A 254 -5.28 2.09 -5.32
C TRP A 254 -4.26 1.01 -4.93
N LYS A 255 -4.62 -0.28 -4.97
CA LYS A 255 -3.64 -1.35 -4.76
C LYS A 255 -2.59 -1.31 -5.88
N PRO A 256 -1.29 -1.34 -5.56
CA PRO A 256 -0.21 -1.19 -6.53
C PRO A 256 -0.33 -2.11 -7.76
N LYS A 257 -0.76 -3.34 -7.56
CA LYS A 257 -0.97 -4.32 -8.63
C LYS A 257 -1.97 -3.84 -9.68
N PHE A 258 -3.13 -3.32 -9.28
CA PHE A 258 -4.17 -2.91 -10.23
C PHE A 258 -3.77 -1.66 -11.02
N ILE A 259 -3.03 -0.75 -10.38
CA ILE A 259 -2.47 0.42 -11.07
C ILE A 259 -1.38 -0.01 -12.06
N PHE A 260 -0.50 -0.94 -11.67
CA PHE A 260 0.47 -1.53 -12.59
C PHE A 260 -0.19 -2.18 -13.81
N GLU A 261 -1.25 -2.97 -13.61
CA GLU A 261 -2.03 -3.58 -14.69
C GLU A 261 -2.66 -2.53 -15.61
N ALA A 262 -3.19 -1.44 -15.04
CA ALA A 262 -3.75 -0.33 -15.81
C ALA A 262 -2.68 0.41 -16.64
N LEU A 263 -1.49 0.65 -16.07
CA LEU A 263 -0.36 1.23 -16.80
C LEU A 263 0.10 0.29 -17.92
N CYS A 264 0.24 -1.01 -17.66
CA CYS A 264 0.56 -2.00 -18.69
C CYS A 264 -0.50 -2.04 -19.81
N ALA A 265 -1.78 -1.89 -19.46
CA ALA A 265 -2.85 -1.85 -20.46
C ALA A 265 -2.78 -0.60 -21.34
N ALA A 266 -2.30 0.53 -20.80
CA ALA A 266 -2.15 1.79 -21.51
C ALA A 266 -0.89 1.86 -22.42
N LEU A 267 0.07 0.93 -22.28
CA LEU A 267 1.26 0.86 -23.12
C LEU A 267 0.95 0.22 -24.46
N ILE A 268 1.50 0.81 -25.55
CA ILE A 268 1.54 0.18 -26.89
C ILE A 268 2.58 -0.96 -26.87
N ASN A 269 3.81 -0.63 -26.49
CA ASN A 269 4.92 -1.57 -26.40
C ASN A 269 5.14 -1.96 -24.93
N LYS A 270 4.53 -3.06 -24.53
CA LYS A 270 4.57 -3.54 -23.15
C LYS A 270 5.91 -4.19 -22.85
N PRO A 271 6.58 -3.84 -21.72
CA PRO A 271 7.73 -4.57 -21.25
C PRO A 271 7.34 -6.01 -20.83
N GLU A 272 8.33 -6.89 -20.75
CA GLU A 272 8.12 -8.31 -20.42
C GLU A 272 7.38 -8.50 -19.09
N ALA A 273 7.66 -7.65 -18.11
CA ALA A 273 7.00 -7.66 -16.81
C ALA A 273 5.48 -7.49 -16.87
N CYS A 274 4.94 -6.87 -17.93
CA CYS A 274 3.49 -6.75 -18.13
C CYS A 274 2.83 -8.08 -18.54
N TYR A 275 3.59 -9.06 -18.97
CA TYR A 275 3.12 -10.40 -19.40
C TYR A 275 3.35 -11.47 -18.33
N ALA A 276 4.19 -11.18 -17.33
CA ALA A 276 4.58 -12.13 -16.29
C ALA A 276 3.50 -12.27 -15.21
N GLU A 277 2.31 -12.77 -15.57
CA GLU A 277 1.20 -13.00 -14.62
C GLU A 277 1.57 -13.92 -13.43
N GLY A 278 2.60 -14.75 -13.56
CA GLY A 278 2.97 -15.75 -12.55
C GLY A 278 4.23 -15.46 -11.74
N GLU A 279 5.25 -14.86 -12.33
CA GLU A 279 6.55 -14.68 -11.67
C GLU A 279 6.60 -13.44 -10.76
N PHE A 280 6.03 -12.33 -11.20
CA PHE A 280 5.94 -11.11 -10.39
C PHE A 280 5.02 -11.29 -9.17
N GLN A 281 4.01 -12.16 -9.26
CA GLN A 281 3.18 -12.54 -8.10
C GLN A 281 3.94 -13.40 -7.07
N ARG A 282 4.97 -14.14 -7.47
CA ARG A 282 5.80 -14.93 -6.54
C ARG A 282 6.74 -14.07 -5.72
N GLU A 283 7.32 -13.03 -6.31
CA GLU A 283 8.16 -12.08 -5.56
C GLU A 283 7.35 -11.22 -4.57
N VAL A 284 6.11 -10.87 -4.94
CA VAL A 284 5.22 -10.09 -4.07
C VAL A 284 4.65 -10.91 -2.91
N ARG A 285 4.52 -12.22 -3.05
CA ARG A 285 4.19 -13.12 -1.93
C ARG A 285 5.42 -13.47 -1.10
N GLY A 286 6.29 -12.53 -0.86
CA GLY A 286 7.49 -12.50 -0.01
C GLY A 286 7.66 -13.47 1.15
N PHE A 287 7.18 -14.70 1.02
CA PHE A 287 7.73 -15.85 1.69
C PHE A 287 8.80 -16.39 0.75
N SER A 288 10.01 -15.89 0.93
CA SER A 288 11.19 -16.47 0.34
C SER A 288 11.04 -18.01 0.44
N SER A 289 11.19 -18.70 -0.68
CA SER A 289 11.21 -20.18 -0.70
C SER A 289 12.22 -20.73 0.33
N ILE A 290 13.27 -19.97 0.62
CA ILE A 290 14.24 -20.18 1.70
C ILE A 290 13.57 -20.17 3.08
N GLY A 291 12.67 -19.22 3.37
CA GLY A 291 11.93 -19.16 4.64
C GLY A 291 11.02 -20.37 4.84
N THR A 292 10.34 -20.80 3.79
CA THR A 292 9.49 -22.01 3.83
C THR A 292 10.33 -23.26 4.01
N PHE A 293 11.48 -23.37 3.34
CA PHE A 293 12.44 -24.48 3.53
C PHE A 293 12.98 -24.50 4.95
N ILE A 294 13.34 -23.37 5.53
CA ILE A 294 13.82 -23.29 6.92
C ILE A 294 12.74 -23.75 7.90
N ILE A 295 11.49 -23.33 7.73
CA ILE A 295 10.36 -23.76 8.58
C ILE A 295 10.15 -25.27 8.46
N ILE A 296 10.18 -25.84 7.26
CA ILE A 296 10.05 -27.28 7.05
C ILE A 296 11.19 -28.06 7.76
N ILE A 297 12.43 -27.59 7.64
CA ILE A 297 13.59 -28.19 8.31
C ILE A 297 13.41 -28.14 9.83
N ILE A 298 12.98 -27.00 10.40
CA ILE A 298 12.73 -26.86 11.83
C ILE A 298 11.66 -27.85 12.31
N VAL A 299 10.56 -27.98 11.58
CA VAL A 299 9.48 -28.92 11.91
C VAL A 299 9.96 -30.34 11.85
N ILE A 300 10.78 -30.72 10.87
CA ILE A 300 11.39 -32.07 10.80
C ILE A 300 12.31 -32.32 12.00
N PHE A 301 13.16 -31.35 12.36
CA PHE A 301 14.04 -31.44 13.53
C PHE A 301 13.27 -31.63 14.85
N ILE A 302 12.20 -30.86 15.05
CA ILE A 302 11.34 -31.00 16.24
C ILE A 302 10.72 -32.39 16.28
N ASN A 303 10.23 -32.94 15.18
CA ASN A 303 9.67 -34.28 15.12
C ASN A 303 10.70 -35.38 15.41
N ILE A 304 11.95 -35.24 14.94
CA ILE A 304 13.04 -36.18 15.23
C ILE A 304 13.38 -36.17 16.72
N ILE A 305 13.51 -34.99 17.34
CA ILE A 305 13.76 -34.81 18.77
C ILE A 305 12.62 -35.46 19.58
N PHE A 306 11.37 -35.16 19.22
CA PHE A 306 10.20 -35.73 19.88
C PHE A 306 10.19 -37.26 19.80
N PHE A 307 10.51 -37.82 18.62
CA PHE A 307 10.61 -39.27 18.45
C PHE A 307 11.71 -39.90 19.29
N MET A 308 12.89 -39.25 19.39
CA MET A 308 13.98 -39.74 20.24
C MET A 308 13.59 -39.74 21.72
N VAL A 309 13.00 -38.66 22.21
CA VAL A 309 12.52 -38.53 23.59
C VAL A 309 11.44 -39.58 23.90
N CYS A 310 10.45 -39.73 23.00
CA CYS A 310 9.41 -40.75 23.16
C CYS A 310 9.97 -42.16 23.16
N LYS A 311 10.94 -42.47 22.29
CA LYS A 311 11.60 -43.76 22.22
C LYS A 311 12.34 -44.08 23.53
N ASP A 312 13.07 -43.13 24.08
CA ASP A 312 13.79 -43.30 25.35
C ASP A 312 12.85 -43.42 26.55
N TYR A 313 11.76 -42.66 26.56
CA TYR A 313 10.71 -42.76 27.57
C TYR A 313 10.03 -44.14 27.54
N ILE A 314 9.65 -44.63 26.34
CA ILE A 314 9.05 -45.95 26.17
C ILE A 314 10.02 -47.04 26.59
N LYS A 315 11.31 -46.96 26.19
CA LYS A 315 12.34 -47.94 26.63
C LYS A 315 12.45 -47.98 28.16
N ARG A 316 12.49 -46.83 28.84
CA ARG A 316 12.56 -46.80 30.32
C ARG A 316 11.33 -47.42 30.95
N LYS A 317 10.13 -47.09 30.47
CA LYS A 317 8.88 -47.64 30.98
C LYS A 317 8.75 -49.15 30.74
N VAL A 318 9.17 -49.62 29.57
CA VAL A 318 9.18 -51.06 29.25
C VAL A 318 10.21 -51.77 30.12
N PHE A 319 11.42 -51.19 30.31
CA PHE A 319 12.46 -51.76 31.17
C PHE A 319 12.01 -51.83 32.63
N GLU A 320 11.37 -50.83 33.18
CA GLU A 320 10.81 -50.85 34.53
C GLU A 320 9.73 -51.92 34.70
N ARG A 321 8.83 -52.10 33.72
CA ARG A 321 7.81 -53.19 33.76
C ARG A 321 8.44 -54.57 33.68
N ILE A 322 9.46 -54.77 32.85
CA ILE A 322 10.15 -56.05 32.76
C ILE A 322 10.84 -56.34 34.08
N LYS A 323 11.49 -55.33 34.71
CA LYS A 323 12.14 -55.51 36.02
C LYS A 323 11.17 -55.86 37.14
N SER A 324 9.97 -55.28 37.16
CA SER A 324 8.92 -55.59 38.12
C SER A 324 8.39 -57.02 37.93
N ILE A 325 8.18 -57.50 36.71
CA ILE A 325 7.72 -58.81 36.38
C ILE A 325 8.79 -59.87 36.78
N ASP A 326 10.11 -59.60 36.58
CA ASP A 326 11.19 -60.50 36.98
C ASP A 326 11.29 -60.60 38.51
N ILE A 327 11.02 -59.51 39.24
CA ILE A 327 11.01 -59.54 40.72
C ILE A 327 9.82 -60.36 41.23
N ASP A 328 8.59 -60.14 40.68
CA ASP A 328 7.42 -60.91 41.11
C ASP A 328 7.56 -62.39 40.82
N THR A 329 8.10 -62.81 39.66
CA THR A 329 8.39 -64.24 39.36
C THR A 329 9.48 -64.82 40.24
N ARG A 330 10.45 -64.07 40.74
CA ARG A 330 11.45 -64.51 41.70
C ARG A 330 10.87 -64.67 43.11
N ILE A 331 10.00 -63.74 43.51
CA ILE A 331 9.31 -63.83 44.81
C ILE A 331 8.41 -65.06 44.82
N ASP A 332 7.60 -65.29 43.78
CA ASP A 332 6.73 -66.48 43.70
C ASP A 332 7.52 -67.78 43.75
N LYS A 333 8.66 -67.82 43.08
CA LYS A 333 9.58 -69.04 43.21
C LYS A 333 10.10 -69.24 44.60
N VAL A 334 10.49 -68.16 45.30
CA VAL A 334 11.00 -68.23 46.67
C VAL A 334 9.88 -68.63 47.64
N VAL A 335 8.71 -68.03 47.50
CA VAL A 335 7.53 -68.37 48.33
C VAL A 335 7.09 -69.77 48.12
N ASN A 336 7.00 -70.28 46.88
CA ASN A 336 6.62 -71.62 46.57
C ASN A 336 7.65 -72.65 47.08
N SER A 337 8.96 -72.33 47.03
CA SER A 337 9.99 -73.19 47.60
C SER A 337 9.94 -73.20 49.15
N TYR A 338 9.58 -72.12 49.79
CA TYR A 338 9.42 -72.01 51.23
C TYR A 338 8.18 -72.77 51.72
N VAL A 339 7.04 -72.67 50.98
CA VAL A 339 5.85 -73.42 51.26
C VAL A 339 6.12 -74.94 51.14
N ALA A 340 6.80 -75.40 50.09
CA ALA A 340 7.17 -76.82 49.89
C ALA A 340 8.12 -77.37 51.00
N LEU A 341 9.03 -76.52 51.50
CA LEU A 341 9.91 -76.87 52.62
C LEU A 341 9.14 -76.92 53.95
N LYS A 342 8.13 -76.13 54.14
CA LYS A 342 7.31 -76.18 55.35
C LYS A 342 6.40 -77.40 55.36
N GLU A 343 5.76 -77.73 54.25
CA GLU A 343 4.94 -78.92 54.10
C GLU A 343 5.73 -80.18 54.28
N SER A 344 7.04 -80.17 53.94
CA SER A 344 7.93 -81.36 54.17
C SER A 344 8.39 -81.49 55.62
N LYS A 345 8.24 -80.51 56.51
CA LYS A 345 8.56 -80.56 57.93
C LYS A 345 7.39 -80.94 58.84
N ASP A 346 6.17 -80.70 58.36
CA ASP A 346 4.92 -80.94 59.12
C ASP A 346 4.24 -82.31 58.71
N GLY A 347 4.90 -83.22 58.02
CA GLY A 347 4.42 -84.55 57.70
C GLY A 347 4.68 -85.52 58.84
N PRO A 348 3.79 -86.53 59.05
CA PRO A 348 3.60 -87.29 60.30
C PRO A 348 4.79 -88.10 60.81
#